data_ff27ead92bd067b458d6c67e2c7cf70c
#
_entry.id   ff27ead92bd067b458d6c67e2c7cf70c
#
_cell.length_a   1.000
_cell.length_b   1.000
_cell.length_c   1.000
_cell.angle_alpha   90.00
_cell.angle_beta   90.00
_cell.angle_gamma   90.00
#
_symmetry.space_group_name_H-M   'P 1'
#
loop_
_entity.id
_entity.type
_entity.pdbx_description
1 polymer ?
#
loop_
_entity_poly.entity_id
_entity_poly.type
_entity_poly.pdbx_seq_one_letter_code
_entity_poly.pdbx_strand_id
1 'polypeptide(L)'
;MPCGFTPRAIEFAKSGKKFVGMDLPATINEVEPAIMSLLDEEQKKLVNFEGVDATNYQSLKSAFDKIEGEVCITTEGLLMYLTDSEMDVLCDNIKKILAEHGGYWITLDLEMPFLYLLIVKSFYGERTREIMWQSKYRIDDKSDVNAIENTITISVRGDVQENMENAMNYIKSKGFKLERLPYADHVPEFKSLEKANPKIVAQIREGFKRVCIWKITVDESVNVDISDVGAESFNADASIDGDRLNLVLSGNLDTLSAPELLANYEKIKKDNTLNSVFIECSKLEYVSSAGLRVLLIMQNDCEDGVIMKSCNETVIGDLSNTDIKIL
;
A
#
# COMPACT_ATOMS: atom_id res chain seq x y z
N MET A 1 -6.02 -6.27 -4.62
CA MET A 1 -5.55 -5.55 -3.42
C MET A 1 -5.21 -4.11 -3.79
N PRO A 2 -5.58 -3.14 -3.06
CA PRO A 2 -6.76 -3.06 -2.20
C PRO A 2 -8.04 -3.14 -3.04
N CYS A 3 -9.12 -3.65 -2.49
CA CYS A 3 -10.39 -3.69 -3.22
C CYS A 3 -11.18 -2.38 -3.09
N GLY A 4 -10.93 -1.59 -2.04
CA GLY A 4 -11.65 -0.35 -1.80
C GLY A 4 -13.16 -0.49 -1.87
N PHE A 5 -13.85 0.60 -2.19
CA PHE A 5 -15.31 0.64 -2.34
C PHE A 5 -15.75 0.44 -3.80
N THR A 6 -15.03 -0.39 -4.57
CA THR A 6 -15.36 -0.60 -6.00
C THR A 6 -16.41 -1.68 -6.21
N PRO A 7 -17.27 -1.58 -7.25
CA PRO A 7 -18.28 -2.60 -7.56
C PRO A 7 -17.72 -3.81 -8.33
N ARG A 8 -16.41 -4.01 -8.41
CA ARG A 8 -15.78 -5.07 -9.22
C ARG A 8 -16.27 -6.45 -8.87
N ALA A 9 -16.44 -6.75 -7.58
CA ALA A 9 -16.96 -8.03 -7.11
C ALA A 9 -18.30 -8.37 -7.78
N ILE A 10 -19.19 -7.39 -7.95
CA ILE A 10 -20.50 -7.57 -8.59
C ILE A 10 -20.33 -7.93 -10.07
N GLU A 11 -19.46 -7.26 -10.80
CA GLU A 11 -19.25 -7.50 -12.23
C GLU A 11 -18.57 -8.86 -12.48
N PHE A 12 -17.61 -9.26 -11.60
CA PHE A 12 -17.01 -10.59 -11.67
C PHE A 12 -18.04 -11.69 -11.39
N ALA A 13 -18.85 -11.54 -10.33
CA ALA A 13 -19.91 -12.50 -9.99
C ALA A 13 -20.95 -12.64 -11.11
N LYS A 14 -21.42 -11.54 -11.70
CA LYS A 14 -22.31 -11.54 -12.87
C LYS A 14 -21.71 -12.26 -14.08
N SER A 15 -20.40 -12.22 -14.21
CA SER A 15 -19.66 -12.89 -15.28
C SER A 15 -19.33 -14.36 -14.95
N GLY A 16 -19.80 -14.89 -13.81
CA GLY A 16 -19.53 -16.26 -13.36
C GLY A 16 -18.07 -16.49 -12.92
N LYS A 17 -17.33 -15.43 -12.58
CA LYS A 17 -15.92 -15.49 -12.19
C LYS A 17 -15.76 -15.31 -10.69
N LYS A 18 -14.80 -16.03 -10.10
CA LYS A 18 -14.42 -15.86 -8.71
C LYS A 18 -13.73 -14.52 -8.50
N PHE A 19 -14.00 -13.89 -7.37
CA PHE A 19 -13.39 -12.64 -6.94
C PHE A 19 -13.08 -12.70 -5.44
N VAL A 20 -11.88 -12.30 -5.05
CA VAL A 20 -11.50 -12.12 -3.65
C VAL A 20 -11.12 -10.67 -3.44
N GLY A 21 -11.96 -9.92 -2.72
CA GLY A 21 -11.68 -8.56 -2.30
C GLY A 21 -10.74 -8.59 -1.09
N MET A 22 -9.59 -7.94 -1.19
CA MET A 22 -8.63 -7.84 -0.10
C MET A 22 -8.37 -6.37 0.20
N ASP A 23 -8.44 -6.00 1.47
CA ASP A 23 -8.16 -4.65 1.97
C ASP A 23 -7.90 -4.72 3.47
N LEU A 24 -7.57 -3.61 4.10
CA LEU A 24 -7.46 -3.54 5.55
C LEU A 24 -8.79 -3.95 6.22
N PRO A 25 -8.75 -4.60 7.40
CA PRO A 25 -9.95 -5.13 8.06
C PRO A 25 -11.07 -4.10 8.23
N ALA A 26 -10.73 -2.84 8.53
CA ALA A 26 -11.72 -1.77 8.68
C ALA A 26 -12.50 -1.53 7.38
N THR A 27 -11.82 -1.49 6.23
CA THR A 27 -12.44 -1.34 4.90
C THR A 27 -13.33 -2.54 4.58
N ILE A 28 -12.86 -3.76 4.82
CA ILE A 28 -13.61 -4.99 4.55
C ILE A 28 -14.90 -5.04 5.37
N ASN A 29 -14.85 -4.67 6.64
CA ASN A 29 -16.04 -4.64 7.50
C ASN A 29 -17.16 -3.73 6.98
N GLU A 30 -16.83 -2.70 6.20
CA GLU A 30 -17.81 -1.81 5.57
C GLU A 30 -18.24 -2.30 4.17
N VAL A 31 -17.29 -2.77 3.36
CA VAL A 31 -17.52 -3.09 1.95
C VAL A 31 -18.24 -4.42 1.78
N GLU A 32 -17.84 -5.45 2.51
CA GLU A 32 -18.41 -6.80 2.36
C GLU A 32 -19.93 -6.83 2.55
N PRO A 33 -20.52 -6.30 3.65
CA PRO A 33 -21.97 -6.33 3.82
C PRO A 33 -22.70 -5.58 2.71
N ALA A 34 -22.14 -4.47 2.24
CA ALA A 34 -22.73 -3.65 1.18
C ALA A 34 -22.77 -4.42 -0.15
N ILE A 35 -21.66 -5.01 -0.57
CA ILE A 35 -21.56 -5.79 -1.80
C ILE A 35 -22.43 -7.05 -1.72
N MET A 36 -22.34 -7.81 -0.61
CA MET A 36 -23.11 -9.05 -0.43
C MET A 36 -24.62 -8.81 -0.47
N SER A 37 -25.10 -7.62 -0.05
CA SER A 37 -26.52 -7.27 -0.13
C SER A 37 -27.04 -7.10 -1.57
N LEU A 38 -26.14 -6.90 -2.53
CA LEU A 38 -26.45 -6.66 -3.95
C LEU A 38 -26.36 -7.93 -4.81
N LEU A 39 -25.89 -9.03 -4.24
CA LEU A 39 -25.66 -10.31 -4.93
C LEU A 39 -26.76 -11.31 -4.60
N ASP A 40 -27.14 -12.14 -5.59
CA ASP A 40 -27.97 -13.31 -5.36
C ASP A 40 -27.15 -14.47 -4.74
N GLU A 41 -27.82 -15.55 -4.30
CA GLU A 41 -27.17 -16.66 -3.57
C GLU A 41 -26.13 -17.44 -4.41
N GLU A 42 -26.27 -17.48 -5.74
CA GLU A 42 -25.27 -18.12 -6.60
C GLU A 42 -24.05 -17.20 -6.82
N GLN A 43 -24.28 -15.90 -6.96
CA GLN A 43 -23.23 -14.91 -7.08
C GLN A 43 -22.40 -14.78 -5.80
N LYS A 44 -23.04 -14.86 -4.62
CA LYS A 44 -22.33 -14.86 -3.32
C LYS A 44 -21.29 -15.96 -3.19
N LYS A 45 -21.51 -17.12 -3.82
CA LYS A 45 -20.54 -18.22 -3.82
C LYS A 45 -19.27 -17.93 -4.59
N LEU A 46 -19.29 -16.94 -5.46
CA LEU A 46 -18.17 -16.55 -6.30
C LEU A 46 -17.34 -15.40 -5.70
N VAL A 47 -17.83 -14.77 -4.63
CA VAL A 47 -17.20 -13.58 -4.04
C VAL A 47 -16.82 -13.88 -2.60
N ASN A 48 -15.59 -13.53 -2.26
CA ASN A 48 -15.09 -13.56 -0.89
C ASN A 48 -14.39 -12.24 -0.55
N PHE A 49 -14.28 -11.93 0.73
CA PHE A 49 -13.56 -10.76 1.23
C PHE A 49 -12.63 -11.17 2.37
N GLU A 50 -11.41 -10.64 2.36
CA GLU A 50 -10.38 -10.96 3.35
C GLU A 50 -9.75 -9.66 3.86
N GLY A 51 -9.73 -9.49 5.18
CA GLY A 51 -9.03 -8.39 5.83
C GLY A 51 -7.54 -8.69 5.89
N VAL A 52 -6.73 -7.98 5.11
CA VAL A 52 -5.28 -8.22 5.00
C VAL A 52 -4.49 -6.93 5.04
N ASP A 53 -3.25 -7.02 5.51
CA ASP A 53 -2.21 -6.04 5.24
C ASP A 53 -1.30 -6.59 4.14
N ALA A 54 -1.15 -5.83 3.05
CA ALA A 54 -0.35 -6.24 1.91
C ALA A 54 1.15 -6.31 2.21
N THR A 55 1.61 -5.63 3.25
CA THR A 55 2.99 -5.68 3.74
C THR A 55 3.24 -6.81 4.74
N ASN A 56 2.20 -7.49 5.22
CA ASN A 56 2.31 -8.65 6.10
C ASN A 56 2.13 -9.96 5.34
N TYR A 57 3.23 -10.72 5.15
CA TYR A 57 3.20 -11.96 4.38
C TYR A 57 2.25 -13.00 4.97
N GLN A 58 2.23 -13.19 6.29
CA GLN A 58 1.37 -14.20 6.93
C GLN A 58 -0.12 -13.87 6.76
N SER A 59 -0.46 -12.58 6.82
CA SER A 59 -1.80 -12.09 6.54
C SER A 59 -2.23 -12.41 5.11
N LEU A 60 -1.37 -12.09 4.13
CA LEU A 60 -1.60 -12.41 2.73
C LEU A 60 -1.66 -13.92 2.49
N LYS A 61 -0.68 -14.67 2.98
CA LYS A 61 -0.62 -16.13 2.81
C LYS A 61 -1.89 -16.79 3.31
N SER A 62 -2.36 -16.44 4.50
CA SER A 62 -3.61 -16.99 5.07
C SER A 62 -4.83 -16.75 4.19
N ALA A 63 -4.87 -15.63 3.46
CA ALA A 63 -5.95 -15.33 2.52
C ALA A 63 -5.78 -16.11 1.20
N PHE A 64 -4.56 -16.20 0.67
CA PHE A 64 -4.27 -16.89 -0.58
C PHE A 64 -4.33 -18.41 -0.45
N ASP A 65 -3.99 -19.00 0.69
CA ASP A 65 -4.11 -20.46 0.96
C ASP A 65 -5.56 -20.99 0.78
N LYS A 66 -6.55 -20.09 0.79
CA LYS A 66 -7.97 -20.42 0.52
C LYS A 66 -8.31 -20.41 -0.97
N ILE A 67 -7.38 -19.99 -1.83
CA ILE A 67 -7.59 -19.84 -3.27
C ILE A 67 -6.93 -20.99 -4.01
N GLU A 68 -7.67 -21.66 -4.88
CA GLU A 68 -7.17 -22.74 -5.73
C GLU A 68 -6.82 -22.22 -7.12
N GLY A 69 -5.68 -22.63 -7.66
CA GLY A 69 -5.23 -22.36 -9.02
C GLY A 69 -4.50 -21.04 -9.18
N GLU A 70 -4.27 -20.66 -10.43
CA GLU A 70 -3.57 -19.43 -10.78
C GLU A 70 -4.32 -18.17 -10.35
N VAL A 71 -3.59 -17.14 -9.92
CA VAL A 71 -4.16 -15.90 -9.42
C VAL A 71 -3.81 -14.70 -10.32
N CYS A 72 -4.77 -13.80 -10.45
CA CYS A 72 -4.52 -12.47 -10.97
C CYS A 72 -4.59 -11.47 -9.82
N ILE A 73 -3.44 -11.03 -9.33
CA ILE A 73 -3.36 -10.01 -8.30
C ILE A 73 -3.53 -8.65 -8.97
N THR A 74 -4.43 -7.81 -8.46
CA THR A 74 -4.57 -6.43 -8.95
C THR A 74 -4.32 -5.45 -7.82
N THR A 75 -3.46 -4.45 -8.06
CA THR A 75 -3.30 -3.28 -7.18
C THR A 75 -3.74 -2.03 -7.93
N GLU A 76 -4.57 -1.22 -7.27
CA GLU A 76 -5.03 0.06 -7.79
C GLU A 76 -5.26 1.02 -6.64
N GLY A 77 -4.55 2.15 -6.65
CA GLY A 77 -4.57 3.13 -5.59
C GLY A 77 -3.87 2.66 -4.31
N LEU A 78 -2.83 1.82 -4.41
CA LEU A 78 -2.05 1.31 -3.27
C LEU A 78 -0.63 1.87 -3.26
N LEU A 79 0.10 1.71 -4.37
CA LEU A 79 1.56 1.87 -4.37
C LEU A 79 2.02 3.28 -4.02
N MET A 80 1.18 4.28 -4.28
CA MET A 80 1.45 5.68 -3.94
C MET A 80 1.41 5.99 -2.44
N TYR A 81 0.98 5.05 -1.61
CA TYR A 81 0.90 5.21 -0.15
C TYR A 81 2.02 4.49 0.59
N LEU A 82 2.84 3.73 -0.13
CA LEU A 82 3.90 2.92 0.45
C LEU A 82 5.25 3.63 0.36
N THR A 83 6.06 3.51 1.40
CA THR A 83 7.47 3.88 1.39
C THR A 83 8.27 2.92 0.52
N ASP A 84 9.54 3.23 0.21
CA ASP A 84 10.40 2.31 -0.55
C ASP A 84 10.60 0.97 0.18
N SER A 85 10.74 0.98 1.51
CA SER A 85 10.83 -0.25 2.31
C SER A 85 9.53 -1.07 2.28
N GLU A 86 8.36 -0.43 2.38
CA GLU A 86 7.06 -1.11 2.25
C GLU A 86 6.85 -1.67 0.83
N MET A 87 7.36 -0.98 -0.19
CA MET A 87 7.36 -1.48 -1.56
C MET A 87 8.23 -2.73 -1.73
N ASP A 88 9.39 -2.75 -1.08
CA ASP A 88 10.28 -3.91 -1.08
C ASP A 88 9.56 -5.13 -0.48
N VAL A 89 8.95 -4.96 0.68
CA VAL A 89 8.17 -6.02 1.36
C VAL A 89 6.98 -6.46 0.51
N LEU A 90 6.22 -5.53 -0.07
CA LEU A 90 5.09 -5.86 -0.95
C LEU A 90 5.54 -6.68 -2.17
N CYS A 91 6.62 -6.27 -2.83
CA CYS A 91 7.16 -6.99 -3.99
C CYS A 91 7.58 -8.42 -3.61
N ASP A 92 8.26 -8.60 -2.47
CA ASP A 92 8.66 -9.91 -1.99
C ASP A 92 7.45 -10.79 -1.63
N ASN A 93 6.44 -10.22 -1.00
CA ASN A 93 5.19 -10.90 -0.68
C ASN A 93 4.46 -11.36 -1.94
N ILE A 94 4.26 -10.46 -2.91
CA ILE A 94 3.62 -10.80 -4.19
C ILE A 94 4.42 -11.86 -4.93
N LYS A 95 5.74 -11.76 -4.95
CA LYS A 95 6.62 -12.75 -5.59
C LYS A 95 6.44 -14.14 -5.01
N LYS A 96 6.39 -14.28 -3.67
CA LYS A 96 6.15 -15.55 -2.99
C LYS A 96 4.78 -16.13 -3.35
N ILE A 97 3.72 -15.31 -3.30
CA ILE A 97 2.37 -15.73 -3.67
C ILE A 97 2.31 -16.21 -5.13
N LEU A 98 2.88 -15.46 -6.06
CA LEU A 98 2.89 -15.85 -7.47
C LEU A 98 3.78 -17.08 -7.75
N ALA A 99 4.83 -17.30 -6.97
CA ALA A 99 5.65 -18.51 -7.07
C ALA A 99 4.88 -19.76 -6.61
N GLU A 100 4.01 -19.65 -5.59
CA GLU A 100 3.19 -20.75 -5.08
C GLU A 100 1.97 -21.03 -5.98
N HIS A 101 1.26 -20.00 -6.42
CA HIS A 101 -0.03 -20.14 -7.13
C HIS A 101 0.09 -20.04 -8.64
N GLY A 102 1.16 -19.44 -9.16
CA GLY A 102 1.24 -19.02 -10.55
C GLY A 102 0.41 -17.78 -10.84
N GLY A 103 0.35 -17.38 -12.12
CA GLY A 103 -0.43 -16.24 -12.57
C GLY A 103 0.39 -14.95 -12.68
N TYR A 104 -0.22 -13.80 -12.36
CA TYR A 104 0.42 -12.50 -12.59
C TYR A 104 -0.16 -11.39 -11.72
N TRP A 105 0.62 -10.32 -11.58
CA TRP A 105 0.23 -9.07 -10.95
C TRP A 105 -0.08 -8.01 -12.00
N ILE A 106 -1.21 -7.31 -11.87
CA ILE A 106 -1.60 -6.17 -12.71
C ILE A 106 -1.67 -4.92 -11.86
N THR A 107 -1.09 -3.83 -12.36
CA THR A 107 -1.22 -2.51 -11.73
C THR A 107 -1.23 -1.39 -12.76
N LEU A 108 -1.95 -0.33 -12.46
CA LEU A 108 -1.93 0.96 -13.14
C LEU A 108 -1.23 2.04 -12.30
N ASP A 109 -1.00 1.76 -11.02
CA ASP A 109 -0.53 2.73 -10.03
C ASP A 109 0.76 3.43 -10.43
N LEU A 110 1.64 2.72 -11.12
CA LEU A 110 2.94 3.22 -11.54
C LEU A 110 2.83 4.40 -12.52
N GLU A 111 1.85 4.38 -13.41
CA GLU A 111 1.62 5.44 -14.39
C GLU A 111 0.42 6.34 -14.04
N MET A 112 -0.25 6.09 -12.91
CA MET A 112 -1.45 6.83 -12.47
C MET A 112 -1.20 8.34 -12.30
N PRO A 113 -0.08 8.80 -11.70
CA PRO A 113 0.20 10.24 -11.60
C PRO A 113 0.30 10.90 -12.96
N PHE A 114 0.84 10.20 -13.95
CA PHE A 114 0.95 10.71 -15.32
C PHE A 114 -0.42 10.75 -16.01
N LEU A 115 -1.25 9.72 -15.86
CA LEU A 115 -2.62 9.72 -16.37
C LEU A 115 -3.44 10.85 -15.74
N TYR A 116 -3.33 11.04 -14.42
CA TYR A 116 -4.00 12.12 -13.70
C TYR A 116 -3.58 13.49 -14.25
N LEU A 117 -2.27 13.72 -14.47
CA LEU A 117 -1.76 14.95 -15.06
C LEU A 117 -2.36 15.21 -16.46
N LEU A 118 -2.44 14.18 -17.31
CA LEU A 118 -3.02 14.29 -18.65
C LEU A 118 -4.50 14.66 -18.61
N ILE A 119 -5.26 14.05 -17.70
CA ILE A 119 -6.68 14.34 -17.50
C ILE A 119 -6.86 15.79 -17.02
N VAL A 120 -6.15 16.19 -15.97
CA VAL A 120 -6.23 17.56 -15.43
C VAL A 120 -5.85 18.59 -16.50
N LYS A 121 -4.80 18.31 -17.29
CA LYS A 121 -4.38 19.18 -18.39
C LYS A 121 -5.47 19.34 -19.46
N SER A 122 -6.25 18.29 -19.72
CA SER A 122 -7.36 18.34 -20.69
C SER A 122 -8.49 19.27 -20.26
N PHE A 123 -8.70 19.46 -18.95
CA PHE A 123 -9.72 20.34 -18.41
C PHE A 123 -9.22 21.77 -18.16
N TYR A 124 -7.98 21.94 -17.70
CA TYR A 124 -7.47 23.20 -17.17
C TYR A 124 -6.36 23.83 -18.01
N GLY A 125 -5.85 23.13 -19.03
CA GLY A 125 -4.82 23.65 -19.95
C GLY A 125 -3.59 24.16 -19.23
N GLU A 126 -3.20 25.42 -19.51
CA GLU A 126 -2.01 26.08 -18.92
C GLU A 126 -2.08 26.24 -17.39
N ARG A 127 -3.29 26.24 -16.83
CA ARG A 127 -3.50 26.36 -15.37
C ARG A 127 -3.25 25.04 -14.60
N THR A 128 -2.95 23.97 -15.31
CA THR A 128 -2.74 22.64 -14.71
C THR A 128 -1.67 22.67 -13.62
N ARG A 129 -0.54 23.34 -13.87
CA ARG A 129 0.55 23.46 -12.90
C ARG A 129 0.12 24.16 -11.61
N GLU A 130 -0.60 25.27 -11.75
CA GLU A 130 -1.14 26.02 -10.61
C GLU A 130 -2.08 25.17 -9.77
N ILE A 131 -3.01 24.47 -10.42
CA ILE A 131 -4.03 23.66 -9.76
C ILE A 131 -3.40 22.44 -9.07
N MET A 132 -2.46 21.75 -9.73
CA MET A 132 -1.77 20.62 -9.12
C MET A 132 -0.87 21.05 -7.95
N TRP A 133 -0.23 22.23 -8.07
CA TRP A 133 0.55 22.81 -7.00
C TRP A 133 -0.34 23.19 -5.81
N GLN A 134 -1.48 23.82 -6.05
CA GLN A 134 -2.44 24.18 -5.01
C GLN A 134 -3.05 22.94 -4.35
N SER A 135 -3.33 21.88 -5.09
CA SER A 135 -3.83 20.64 -4.50
C SER A 135 -2.79 19.98 -3.60
N LYS A 136 -1.51 20.05 -3.96
CA LYS A 136 -0.42 19.54 -3.10
C LYS A 136 -0.31 20.34 -1.79
N TYR A 137 -0.53 21.66 -1.81
CA TYR A 137 -0.45 22.49 -0.60
C TYR A 137 -1.74 22.53 0.22
N ARG A 138 -2.88 22.14 -0.34
CA ARG A 138 -4.12 21.95 0.44
C ARG A 138 -4.09 20.75 1.38
N ILE A 139 -3.14 19.87 1.21
CA ILE A 139 -2.85 18.76 2.09
C ILE A 139 -2.05 19.18 3.33
N ASP A 140 -1.80 20.50 3.50
CA ASP A 140 -1.17 21.08 4.69
C ASP A 140 -2.02 21.03 5.97
N ASP A 141 -3.22 20.52 5.89
CA ASP A 141 -4.04 20.31 7.06
C ASP A 141 -3.92 18.86 7.52
N LYS A 142 -2.93 18.60 8.40
CA LYS A 142 -2.85 17.52 9.42
C LYS A 142 -3.67 16.21 9.23
N SER A 143 -4.28 15.99 8.10
CA SER A 143 -4.91 14.73 7.70
C SER A 143 -3.93 13.92 6.88
N ASP A 144 -3.49 13.00 7.40
CA ASP A 144 -2.65 11.81 7.31
C ASP A 144 -2.52 11.05 5.98
N VAL A 145 -2.85 11.60 4.84
CA VAL A 145 -2.71 10.92 3.55
C VAL A 145 -1.88 11.77 2.61
N ASN A 146 -0.61 11.94 2.94
CA ASN A 146 0.36 12.40 1.96
C ASN A 146 0.69 11.23 1.05
N ALA A 147 0.43 11.36 -0.25
CA ALA A 147 1.00 10.47 -1.23
C ALA A 147 2.52 10.49 -1.05
N ILE A 148 3.10 9.35 -0.73
CA ILE A 148 4.53 9.18 -0.48
C ILE A 148 5.21 9.15 -1.83
N GLU A 149 6.24 9.99 -2.04
CA GLU A 149 7.10 9.87 -3.21
C GLU A 149 8.02 8.66 -2.96
N ASN A 150 7.81 7.59 -3.70
CA ASN A 150 8.68 6.43 -3.72
C ASN A 150 9.28 6.20 -5.11
N THR A 151 10.31 5.36 -5.19
CA THR A 151 11.07 5.10 -6.42
C THR A 151 10.23 4.53 -7.54
N ILE A 152 9.12 3.87 -7.22
CA ILE A 152 8.33 3.12 -8.18
C ILE A 152 7.17 3.93 -8.79
N THR A 153 6.63 4.91 -8.05
CA THR A 153 5.62 5.80 -8.60
C THR A 153 6.28 6.81 -9.52
N ILE A 154 5.89 6.78 -10.79
CA ILE A 154 6.48 7.65 -11.80
C ILE A 154 6.15 9.10 -11.46
N SER A 155 7.13 9.81 -10.92
CA SER A 155 6.98 11.21 -10.61
C SER A 155 6.76 12.00 -11.91
N VAL A 156 5.81 12.92 -11.89
CA VAL A 156 5.64 13.91 -12.97
C VAL A 156 6.65 15.05 -12.87
N ARG A 157 7.55 15.00 -11.90
CA ARG A 157 8.66 15.93 -11.71
C ARG A 157 9.92 15.38 -12.38
N GLY A 158 10.72 16.27 -12.94
CA GLY A 158 11.94 15.89 -13.63
C GLY A 158 11.70 15.26 -14.99
N ASP A 159 12.58 14.36 -15.39
CA ASP A 159 12.47 13.62 -16.64
C ASP A 159 11.56 12.39 -16.43
N VAL A 160 10.40 12.40 -17.08
CA VAL A 160 9.40 11.33 -16.98
C VAL A 160 9.94 10.01 -17.55
N GLN A 161 10.80 10.08 -18.59
CA GLN A 161 11.37 8.89 -19.20
C GLN A 161 12.38 8.23 -18.26
N GLU A 162 13.22 9.01 -17.61
CA GLU A 162 14.16 8.52 -16.58
C GLU A 162 13.42 7.90 -15.40
N ASN A 163 12.38 8.58 -14.90
CA ASN A 163 11.54 8.03 -13.82
C ASN A 163 10.87 6.72 -14.21
N MET A 164 10.41 6.60 -15.47
CA MET A 164 9.85 5.37 -16.01
C MET A 164 10.89 4.23 -16.04
N GLU A 165 12.09 4.53 -16.50
CA GLU A 165 13.18 3.56 -16.55
C GLU A 165 13.61 3.10 -15.15
N ASN A 166 13.66 4.01 -14.18
CA ASN A 166 13.95 3.70 -12.79
C ASN A 166 12.90 2.76 -12.20
N ALA A 167 11.60 3.05 -12.39
CA ALA A 167 10.51 2.18 -11.94
C ALA A 167 10.56 0.79 -12.60
N MET A 168 10.85 0.72 -13.91
CA MET A 168 11.01 -0.56 -14.62
C MET A 168 12.19 -1.36 -14.09
N ASN A 169 13.31 -0.70 -13.84
CA ASN A 169 14.52 -1.34 -13.32
C ASN A 169 14.31 -1.82 -11.88
N TYR A 170 13.59 -1.07 -11.08
CA TYR A 170 13.21 -1.48 -9.72
C TYR A 170 12.40 -2.79 -9.75
N ILE A 171 11.32 -2.88 -10.52
CA ILE A 171 10.51 -4.10 -10.64
C ILE A 171 11.36 -5.29 -11.10
N LYS A 172 12.23 -5.08 -12.09
CA LYS A 172 13.15 -6.14 -12.56
C LYS A 172 14.15 -6.57 -11.49
N SER A 173 14.68 -5.62 -10.70
CA SER A 173 15.63 -5.94 -9.62
C SER A 173 15.01 -6.80 -8.52
N LYS A 174 13.67 -6.76 -8.36
CA LYS A 174 12.92 -7.62 -7.44
C LYS A 174 12.65 -9.03 -7.98
N GLY A 175 13.17 -9.37 -9.18
CA GLY A 175 13.01 -10.69 -9.77
C GLY A 175 11.72 -10.87 -10.55
N PHE A 176 11.21 -9.81 -11.15
CA PHE A 176 10.03 -9.85 -12.00
C PHE A 176 10.35 -9.57 -13.47
N LYS A 177 9.54 -10.16 -14.35
CA LYS A 177 9.36 -9.75 -15.75
C LYS A 177 8.19 -8.79 -15.86
N LEU A 178 8.31 -7.84 -16.78
CA LEU A 178 7.35 -6.77 -16.95
C LEU A 178 6.93 -6.65 -18.41
N GLU A 179 5.61 -6.60 -18.63
CA GLU A 179 4.98 -6.27 -19.91
C GLU A 179 4.10 -5.02 -19.71
N ARG A 180 4.29 -4.00 -20.54
CA ARG A 180 3.47 -2.79 -20.53
C ARG A 180 2.39 -2.91 -21.60
N LEU A 181 1.13 -2.98 -21.18
CA LEU A 181 -0.06 -3.09 -22.03
C LEU A 181 -0.68 -1.71 -22.23
N PRO A 182 -0.81 -1.20 -23.48
CA PRO A 182 -1.40 0.10 -23.73
C PRO A 182 -2.79 0.22 -23.09
N TYR A 183 -3.00 1.22 -22.25
CA TYR A 183 -4.28 1.38 -21.53
C TYR A 183 -5.45 1.57 -22.50
N ALA A 184 -5.22 2.31 -23.61
CA ALA A 184 -6.24 2.57 -24.61
C ALA A 184 -6.84 1.31 -25.24
N ASP A 185 -6.08 0.21 -25.31
CA ASP A 185 -6.52 -1.05 -25.95
C ASP A 185 -7.42 -1.86 -25.00
N HIS A 186 -7.44 -1.53 -23.71
CA HIS A 186 -8.15 -2.26 -22.65
C HIS A 186 -9.28 -1.46 -21.99
N VAL A 187 -9.42 -0.19 -22.33
CA VAL A 187 -10.47 0.69 -21.76
C VAL A 187 -11.76 0.58 -22.57
N PRO A 188 -12.88 0.27 -21.91
CA PRO A 188 -14.18 0.26 -22.59
C PRO A 188 -14.62 1.67 -22.99
N GLU A 189 -15.60 1.75 -23.89
CA GLU A 189 -16.27 3.00 -24.16
C GLU A 189 -17.09 3.44 -22.94
N PHE A 190 -16.79 4.63 -22.41
CA PHE A 190 -17.49 5.17 -21.26
C PHE A 190 -18.75 5.92 -21.71
N LYS A 191 -19.93 5.41 -21.37
CA LYS A 191 -21.21 6.10 -21.60
C LYS A 191 -21.27 7.51 -21.00
N SER A 192 -20.56 7.74 -19.90
CA SER A 192 -20.45 9.06 -19.28
C SER A 192 -19.76 10.11 -20.17
N LEU A 193 -18.90 9.67 -21.09
CA LEU A 193 -18.22 10.57 -22.02
C LEU A 193 -19.03 10.92 -23.26
N GLU A 194 -20.12 10.21 -23.55
CA GLU A 194 -20.97 10.48 -24.72
C GLU A 194 -21.60 11.90 -24.69
N LYS A 195 -21.87 12.42 -23.49
CA LYS A 195 -22.44 13.76 -23.27
C LYS A 195 -21.39 14.83 -22.98
N ALA A 196 -20.13 14.48 -22.90
CA ALA A 196 -19.04 15.42 -22.62
C ALA A 196 -18.61 16.18 -23.90
N ASN A 197 -17.88 17.29 -23.70
CA ASN A 197 -17.36 18.06 -24.84
C ASN A 197 -16.44 17.18 -25.71
N PRO A 198 -16.73 17.03 -27.03
CA PRO A 198 -15.96 16.13 -27.92
C PRO A 198 -14.46 16.42 -27.96
N LYS A 199 -14.05 17.68 -27.81
CA LYS A 199 -12.62 18.06 -27.77
C LYS A 199 -11.94 17.52 -26.50
N ILE A 200 -12.62 17.61 -25.37
CA ILE A 200 -12.10 17.06 -24.09
C ILE A 200 -12.03 15.54 -24.18
N VAL A 201 -13.08 14.90 -24.71
CA VAL A 201 -13.09 13.43 -24.90
C VAL A 201 -11.93 12.98 -25.77
N ALA A 202 -11.68 13.68 -26.89
CA ALA A 202 -10.55 13.37 -27.78
C ALA A 202 -9.19 13.51 -27.05
N GLN A 203 -9.02 14.54 -26.23
CA GLN A 203 -7.79 14.72 -25.43
C GLN A 203 -7.61 13.65 -24.37
N ILE A 204 -8.68 13.25 -23.68
CA ILE A 204 -8.65 12.16 -22.70
C ILE A 204 -8.27 10.84 -23.38
N ARG A 205 -8.89 10.51 -24.51
CA ARG A 205 -8.58 9.29 -25.28
C ARG A 205 -7.14 9.30 -25.81
N GLU A 206 -6.63 10.46 -26.22
CA GLU A 206 -5.22 10.59 -26.60
C GLU A 206 -4.29 10.41 -25.40
N GLY A 207 -4.70 10.84 -24.21
CA GLY A 207 -4.01 10.57 -22.94
C GLY A 207 -3.91 9.08 -22.65
N PHE A 208 -4.99 8.33 -22.84
CA PHE A 208 -5.02 6.87 -22.61
C PHE A 208 -4.03 6.10 -23.49
N LYS A 209 -3.68 6.61 -24.65
CA LYS A 209 -2.64 6.00 -25.53
C LYS A 209 -1.22 6.15 -24.99
N ARG A 210 -1.02 7.03 -24.01
CA ARG A 210 0.29 7.36 -23.46
C ARG A 210 0.62 6.65 -22.15
N VAL A 211 -0.35 5.95 -21.58
CA VAL A 211 -0.20 5.21 -20.34
C VAL A 211 -0.44 3.73 -20.56
N CYS A 212 0.19 2.92 -19.75
CA CYS A 212 0.10 1.46 -19.84
C CYS A 212 -0.38 0.88 -18.49
N ILE A 213 -1.08 -0.24 -18.58
CA ILE A 213 -1.25 -1.18 -17.49
C ILE A 213 0.01 -2.04 -17.44
N TRP A 214 0.54 -2.28 -16.25
CA TRP A 214 1.69 -3.15 -16.08
C TRP A 214 1.22 -4.55 -15.71
N LYS A 215 1.62 -5.53 -16.54
CA LYS A 215 1.47 -6.95 -16.25
C LYS A 215 2.83 -7.48 -15.82
N ILE A 216 2.91 -8.00 -14.62
CA ILE A 216 4.12 -8.37 -13.91
C ILE A 216 4.05 -9.86 -13.60
N THR A 217 5.06 -10.62 -13.94
CA THR A 217 5.19 -12.06 -13.67
C THR A 217 6.53 -12.33 -12.99
N VAL A 218 6.60 -13.41 -12.22
CA VAL A 218 7.88 -13.84 -11.62
C VAL A 218 8.85 -14.23 -12.74
N ASP A 219 10.10 -13.80 -12.62
CA ASP A 219 11.19 -14.26 -13.51
C ASP A 219 11.72 -15.60 -13.01
N GLU A 220 11.30 -16.69 -13.63
CA GLU A 220 11.73 -18.06 -13.29
C GLU A 220 13.25 -18.28 -13.43
N SER A 221 13.97 -17.40 -14.12
CA SER A 221 15.43 -17.47 -14.21
C SER A 221 16.12 -16.99 -12.92
N VAL A 222 15.40 -16.31 -12.03
CA VAL A 222 15.88 -15.86 -10.73
C VAL A 222 15.39 -16.85 -9.67
N ASN A 223 16.31 -17.52 -8.96
CA ASN A 223 15.95 -18.40 -7.85
C ASN A 223 15.16 -17.62 -6.80
N VAL A 224 13.89 -17.97 -6.62
CA VAL A 224 13.08 -17.46 -5.53
C VAL A 224 13.40 -18.34 -4.32
N ASP A 225 14.09 -17.78 -3.33
CA ASP A 225 14.24 -18.44 -2.04
C ASP A 225 12.90 -18.38 -1.31
N ILE A 226 12.17 -19.50 -1.34
CA ILE A 226 10.87 -19.67 -0.67
C ILE A 226 11.10 -20.11 0.79
N SER A 227 12.34 -20.11 1.28
CA SER A 227 12.60 -20.43 2.67
C SER A 227 11.78 -19.48 3.55
N ASP A 228 10.88 -20.07 4.31
CA ASP A 228 10.05 -19.41 5.31
C ASP A 228 10.95 -18.64 6.29
N VAL A 229 11.18 -17.39 6.01
CA VAL A 229 11.48 -16.46 7.08
C VAL A 229 10.14 -16.21 7.72
N GLY A 230 9.79 -17.08 8.66
CA GLY A 230 8.62 -16.86 9.50
C GLY A 230 8.78 -15.50 10.14
N ALA A 231 8.07 -14.51 9.59
CA ALA A 231 7.97 -13.22 10.26
C ALA A 231 7.45 -13.50 11.65
N GLU A 232 8.27 -13.29 12.67
CA GLU A 232 7.82 -13.44 14.05
C GLU A 232 6.62 -12.52 14.23
N SER A 233 5.55 -13.05 14.82
CA SER A 233 4.38 -12.23 15.16
C SER A 233 4.84 -11.06 16.01
N PHE A 234 4.33 -9.84 15.71
CA PHE A 234 4.65 -8.67 16.53
C PHE A 234 4.36 -8.94 18.00
N ASN A 235 5.30 -8.58 18.87
CA ASN A 235 5.10 -8.60 20.30
C ASN A 235 5.67 -7.33 20.92
N ALA A 236 5.02 -6.84 21.97
CA ALA A 236 5.44 -5.67 22.74
C ALA A 236 5.35 -5.97 24.23
N ASP A 237 6.51 -6.13 24.86
CA ASP A 237 6.62 -6.27 26.31
C ASP A 237 6.83 -4.88 26.92
N ALA A 238 6.01 -4.51 27.92
CA ALA A 238 6.01 -3.20 28.53
C ALA A 238 6.37 -3.28 30.03
N SER A 239 7.18 -2.35 30.50
CA SER A 239 7.47 -2.15 31.92
C SER A 239 7.62 -0.66 32.24
N ILE A 240 7.30 -0.26 33.47
CA ILE A 240 7.39 1.12 33.93
C ILE A 240 8.50 1.23 34.98
N ASP A 241 9.35 2.23 34.82
CA ASP A 241 10.41 2.58 35.77
C ASP A 241 10.32 4.07 36.08
N GLY A 242 9.68 4.39 37.20
CA GLY A 242 9.34 5.78 37.57
C GLY A 242 8.33 6.38 36.59
N ASP A 243 8.75 7.40 35.84
CA ASP A 243 7.98 8.09 34.81
C ASP A 243 8.38 7.69 33.39
N ARG A 244 9.17 6.61 33.26
CA ARG A 244 9.64 6.07 31.98
C ARG A 244 8.91 4.78 31.63
N LEU A 245 8.33 4.72 30.43
CA LEU A 245 7.85 3.49 29.82
C LEU A 245 9.00 2.81 29.06
N ASN A 246 9.30 1.56 29.40
CA ASN A 246 10.23 0.73 28.66
C ASN A 246 9.45 -0.29 27.84
N LEU A 247 9.68 -0.34 26.54
CA LEU A 247 9.13 -1.29 25.60
C LEU A 247 10.22 -2.15 25.00
N VAL A 248 9.97 -3.44 24.86
CA VAL A 248 10.78 -4.35 24.03
C VAL A 248 9.91 -4.81 22.89
N LEU A 249 10.25 -4.39 21.68
CA LEU A 249 9.50 -4.71 20.47
C LEU A 249 10.19 -5.82 19.68
N SER A 250 9.41 -6.75 19.14
CA SER A 250 9.89 -7.81 18.24
C SER A 250 8.92 -8.05 17.09
N GLY A 251 9.45 -8.58 15.96
CA GLY A 251 8.69 -8.80 14.73
C GLY A 251 8.43 -7.52 13.96
N ASN A 252 7.27 -7.41 13.30
CA ASN A 252 6.93 -6.31 12.41
C ASN A 252 5.89 -5.37 13.04
N LEU A 253 6.25 -4.10 13.24
CA LEU A 253 5.30 -3.07 13.64
C LEU A 253 4.58 -2.53 12.39
N ASP A 254 3.57 -3.28 11.95
CA ASP A 254 2.83 -3.07 10.72
C ASP A 254 1.43 -2.43 10.97
N THR A 255 0.62 -2.36 9.92
CA THR A 255 -0.73 -1.77 9.98
C THR A 255 -1.70 -2.60 10.84
N LEU A 256 -1.43 -3.88 11.07
CA LEU A 256 -2.26 -4.74 11.92
C LEU A 256 -1.87 -4.63 13.40
N SER A 257 -0.59 -4.54 13.69
CA SER A 257 -0.04 -4.47 15.05
C SER A 257 -0.02 -3.05 15.64
N ALA A 258 0.11 -2.02 14.80
CA ALA A 258 0.17 -0.63 15.24
C ALA A 258 -1.05 -0.17 16.07
N PRO A 259 -2.32 -0.49 15.71
CA PRO A 259 -3.48 -0.12 16.52
C PRO A 259 -3.48 -0.76 17.91
N GLU A 260 -2.99 -2.00 18.03
CA GLU A 260 -2.89 -2.69 19.31
C GLU A 260 -1.83 -2.05 20.20
N LEU A 261 -0.66 -1.74 19.64
CA LEU A 261 0.41 -1.04 20.36
C LEU A 261 -0.10 0.32 20.87
N LEU A 262 -0.82 1.08 20.03
CA LEU A 262 -1.39 2.36 20.43
C LEU A 262 -2.39 2.21 21.58
N ALA A 263 -3.34 1.27 21.47
CA ALA A 263 -4.35 1.04 22.50
C ALA A 263 -3.73 0.62 23.85
N ASN A 264 -2.67 -0.21 23.81
CA ASN A 264 -1.92 -0.60 25.00
C ASN A 264 -1.17 0.60 25.61
N TYR A 265 -0.54 1.43 24.79
CA TYR A 265 0.12 2.66 25.22
C TYR A 265 -0.87 3.64 25.88
N GLU A 266 -2.00 3.91 25.25
CA GLU A 266 -3.04 4.81 25.78
C GLU A 266 -3.58 4.32 27.13
N LYS A 267 -3.76 3.00 27.28
CA LYS A 267 -4.16 2.40 28.55
C LYS A 267 -3.11 2.61 29.63
N ILE A 268 -1.83 2.39 29.32
CA ILE A 268 -0.73 2.62 30.27
C ILE A 268 -0.66 4.10 30.67
N LYS A 269 -0.73 5.00 29.69
CA LYS A 269 -0.68 6.46 29.89
C LYS A 269 -1.82 6.97 30.76
N LYS A 270 -3.00 6.37 30.67
CA LYS A 270 -4.15 6.77 31.48
C LYS A 270 -3.92 6.60 32.99
N ASP A 271 -3.17 5.57 33.36
CA ASP A 271 -2.94 5.21 34.76
C ASP A 271 -1.57 5.71 35.29
N ASN A 272 -0.74 6.30 34.42
CA ASN A 272 0.63 6.72 34.73
C ASN A 272 0.96 8.08 34.11
N THR A 273 1.79 8.86 34.80
CA THR A 273 2.42 10.05 34.19
C THR A 273 3.71 9.59 33.54
N LEU A 274 3.80 9.71 32.21
CA LEU A 274 4.95 9.29 31.43
C LEU A 274 5.69 10.52 30.88
N ASN A 275 6.99 10.65 31.14
CA ASN A 275 7.83 11.71 30.61
C ASN A 275 8.70 11.21 29.45
N SER A 276 8.98 9.92 29.37
CA SER A 276 9.77 9.33 28.28
C SER A 276 9.34 7.91 27.95
N VAL A 277 9.60 7.52 26.68
CA VAL A 277 9.46 6.13 26.22
C VAL A 277 10.80 5.63 25.70
N PHE A 278 11.26 4.52 26.24
CA PHE A 278 12.48 3.85 25.84
C PHE A 278 12.12 2.53 25.14
N ILE A 279 12.62 2.32 23.91
CA ILE A 279 12.29 1.16 23.09
C ILE A 279 13.54 0.38 22.72
N GLU A 280 13.59 -0.87 23.14
CA GLU A 280 14.61 -1.85 22.71
C GLU A 280 14.11 -2.55 21.44
N CYS A 281 14.88 -2.42 20.34
CA CYS A 281 14.49 -2.82 18.98
C CYS A 281 15.34 -3.96 18.42
N SER A 282 16.17 -4.63 19.23
CA SER A 282 17.08 -5.67 18.72
C SER A 282 16.40 -6.83 17.99
N LYS A 283 15.09 -7.00 18.20
CA LYS A 283 14.24 -7.99 17.55
C LYS A 283 13.15 -7.39 16.69
N LEU A 284 13.11 -6.06 16.55
CA LEU A 284 12.18 -5.38 15.66
C LEU A 284 12.74 -5.43 14.23
N GLU A 285 12.01 -6.02 13.31
CA GLU A 285 12.49 -6.25 11.95
C GLU A 285 12.17 -5.08 11.02
N TYR A 286 10.98 -4.45 11.22
CA TYR A 286 10.42 -3.46 10.32
C TYR A 286 9.40 -2.56 11.03
N VAL A 287 9.29 -1.30 10.58
CA VAL A 287 8.28 -0.33 11.03
C VAL A 287 7.54 0.25 9.82
N SER A 288 6.25 -0.04 9.70
CA SER A 288 5.39 0.57 8.66
C SER A 288 5.08 2.03 8.94
N SER A 289 4.48 2.73 7.96
CA SER A 289 3.96 4.08 8.15
C SER A 289 2.93 4.17 9.29
N ALA A 290 2.14 3.12 9.50
CA ALA A 290 1.20 3.05 10.62
C ALA A 290 1.93 2.89 11.96
N GLY A 291 2.95 2.03 12.01
CA GLY A 291 3.83 1.88 13.17
C GLY A 291 4.56 3.17 13.51
N LEU A 292 5.13 3.83 12.49
CA LEU A 292 5.80 5.11 12.65
C LEU A 292 4.89 6.17 13.27
N ARG A 293 3.62 6.23 12.85
CA ARG A 293 2.63 7.14 13.41
C ARG A 293 2.43 6.91 14.91
N VAL A 294 2.38 5.66 15.36
CA VAL A 294 2.26 5.33 16.78
C VAL A 294 3.49 5.81 17.56
N LEU A 295 4.69 5.58 17.03
CA LEU A 295 5.92 6.07 17.65
C LEU A 295 5.96 7.61 17.74
N LEU A 296 5.47 8.32 16.71
CA LEU A 296 5.36 9.79 16.71
C LEU A 296 4.31 10.29 17.69
N ILE A 297 3.20 9.58 17.90
CA ILE A 297 2.23 9.90 18.97
C ILE A 297 2.92 9.81 20.33
N MET A 298 3.64 8.71 20.59
CA MET A 298 4.41 8.56 21.83
C MET A 298 5.46 9.65 22.00
N GLN A 299 6.17 10.01 20.90
CA GLN A 299 7.15 11.10 20.87
C GLN A 299 6.54 12.45 21.28
N ASN A 300 5.36 12.77 20.76
CA ASN A 300 4.69 14.04 21.03
C ASN A 300 4.00 14.09 22.40
N ASP A 301 3.68 12.94 22.98
CA ASP A 301 2.98 12.81 24.24
C ASP A 301 3.91 12.92 25.45
N CYS A 302 5.20 12.66 25.27
CA CYS A 302 6.19 12.61 26.34
C CYS A 302 7.14 13.82 26.25
N GLU A 303 7.45 14.46 27.37
CA GLU A 303 8.31 15.65 27.43
C GLU A 303 9.74 15.36 26.92
N ASP A 304 10.30 14.20 27.30
CA ASP A 304 11.62 13.73 26.85
C ASP A 304 11.57 12.87 25.57
N GLY A 305 10.35 12.63 25.04
CA GLY A 305 10.12 11.93 23.78
C GLY A 305 10.40 10.43 23.81
N VAL A 306 10.68 9.89 22.61
CA VAL A 306 10.99 8.48 22.38
C VAL A 306 12.49 8.30 22.13
N ILE A 307 13.08 7.30 22.77
CA ILE A 307 14.47 6.88 22.56
C ILE A 307 14.45 5.42 22.12
N MET A 308 14.96 5.12 20.93
CA MET A 308 15.06 3.77 20.39
C MET A 308 16.51 3.30 20.41
N LYS A 309 16.72 2.01 20.70
CA LYS A 309 18.03 1.41 20.83
C LYS A 309 18.11 0.08 20.08
N SER A 310 19.32 -0.24 19.60
CA SER A 310 19.60 -1.52 18.93
C SER A 310 18.77 -1.74 17.65
N CYS A 311 18.43 -0.66 16.94
CA CYS A 311 17.70 -0.74 15.68
C CYS A 311 18.58 -1.32 14.57
N ASN A 312 18.01 -2.17 13.72
CA ASN A 312 18.64 -2.61 12.48
C ASN A 312 18.63 -1.51 11.41
N GLU A 313 19.34 -1.71 10.29
CA GLU A 313 19.45 -0.72 9.21
C GLU A 313 18.08 -0.37 8.57
N THR A 314 17.16 -1.33 8.46
CA THR A 314 15.81 -1.13 7.94
C THR A 314 15.02 -0.17 8.83
N VAL A 315 14.96 -0.47 10.14
CA VAL A 315 14.25 0.38 11.12
C VAL A 315 14.87 1.78 11.18
N ILE A 316 16.20 1.90 11.10
CA ILE A 316 16.91 3.19 11.05
C ILE A 316 16.49 3.97 9.79
N GLY A 317 16.39 3.28 8.64
CA GLY A 317 15.93 3.86 7.39
C GLY A 317 14.49 4.39 7.48
N ASP A 318 13.57 3.60 8.06
CA ASP A 318 12.16 3.97 8.25
C ASP A 318 11.99 5.20 9.16
N LEU A 319 12.91 5.40 10.11
CA LEU A 319 12.91 6.53 11.06
C LEU A 319 13.70 7.75 10.59
N SER A 320 14.39 7.69 9.47
CA SER A 320 15.37 8.70 9.02
C SER A 320 14.83 10.13 8.87
N ASN A 321 13.51 10.28 8.70
CA ASN A 321 12.83 11.57 8.55
C ASN A 321 12.08 12.00 9.81
N THR A 322 12.43 11.46 10.97
CA THR A 322 11.77 11.76 12.25
C THR A 322 12.76 12.36 13.26
N ASP A 323 12.22 13.02 14.29
CA ASP A 323 12.99 13.53 15.43
C ASP A 323 13.17 12.48 16.54
N ILE A 324 12.84 11.21 16.27
CA ILE A 324 13.02 10.11 17.23
C ILE A 324 14.52 9.85 17.41
N LYS A 325 14.94 9.82 18.66
CA LYS A 325 16.35 9.59 19.00
C LYS A 325 16.71 8.12 18.92
N ILE A 326 17.70 7.79 18.07
CA ILE A 326 18.27 6.44 17.96
C ILE A 326 19.64 6.41 18.64
N LEU A 327 19.89 5.38 19.49
CA LEU A 327 21.14 5.17 20.23
C LEU A 327 21.90 3.94 19.71
#